data_d2c82e0d024daddfabb8cfce55c19376
#
_entry.id   d2c82e0d024daddfabb8cfce55c19376
#
_cell.length_a   1.000
_cell.length_b   1.000
_cell.length_c   1.000
_cell.angle_alpha   90.00
_cell.angle_beta   90.00
_cell.angle_gamma   90.00
#
_symmetry.space_group_name_H-M   'P 1'
#
loop_
_entity.id
_entity.type
_entity.pdbx_description
1 polymer ?
#
loop_
_entity_poly.entity_id
_entity_poly.type
_entity_poly.pdbx_seq_one_letter_code
_entity_poly.pdbx_strand_id
1 'polypeptide(L)'
;MDKVVKIDGKDVKFRATARTPRLYRAIIGRDMISDMNRLQKAFNPDNAEESNLDVMNLQIFEDTAYIMARHANPDMEEKSADEWLDTFNMFSIYEVLPHILELWAINTRQTSTSKKK
;
A
#
# COMPACT_ATOMS: atom_id res chain seq x y z
N MET A 1 0.45 -10.52 7.30
CA MET A 1 1.83 -10.51 6.83
C MET A 1 2.44 -9.13 7.00
N ASP A 2 3.62 -9.08 7.57
CA ASP A 2 4.31 -7.83 7.83
C ASP A 2 5.56 -7.72 6.96
N LYS A 3 5.90 -6.50 6.60
CA LYS A 3 7.12 -6.21 5.86
C LYS A 3 7.70 -4.90 6.38
N VAL A 4 9.03 -4.87 6.59
CA VAL A 4 9.72 -3.65 7.00
C VAL A 4 10.47 -3.09 5.81
N VAL A 5 10.26 -1.82 5.52
CA VAL A 5 10.92 -1.13 4.42
C VAL A 5 11.63 0.10 4.98
N LYS A 6 12.88 0.30 4.58
CA LYS A 6 13.63 1.48 4.99
C LYS A 6 13.26 2.66 4.09
N ILE A 7 12.78 3.74 4.70
CA ILE A 7 12.41 4.97 4.00
C ILE A 7 13.11 6.13 4.69
N ASP A 8 13.96 6.85 3.96
CA ASP A 8 14.72 8.00 4.52
C ASP A 8 15.52 7.60 5.76
N GLY A 9 16.08 6.38 5.75
CA GLY A 9 16.88 5.89 6.87
C GLY A 9 16.08 5.38 8.05
N LYS A 10 14.75 5.38 7.96
CA LYS A 10 13.88 4.89 9.03
C LYS A 10 13.24 3.57 8.61
N ASP A 11 13.14 2.65 9.55
CA ASP A 11 12.44 1.39 9.30
C ASP A 11 10.94 1.60 9.51
N VAL A 12 10.17 1.35 8.47
CA VAL A 12 8.72 1.48 8.51
C VAL A 12 8.11 0.10 8.29
N LYS A 13 7.26 -0.33 9.22
CA LYS A 13 6.58 -1.62 9.14
C LYS A 13 5.23 -1.44 8.47
N PHE A 14 4.93 -2.34 7.54
CA PHE A 14 3.63 -2.41 6.87
C PHE A 14 2.99 -3.76 7.16
N ARG A 15 1.69 -3.78 7.31
CA ARG A 15 0.93 -5.02 7.57
C ARG A 15 -0.24 -5.15 6.63
N ALA A 16 -0.42 -6.35 6.07
CA ALA A 16 -1.57 -6.68 5.24
C ALA A 16 -2.20 -7.96 5.76
N THR A 17 -3.46 -7.89 6.19
CA THR A 17 -4.25 -9.02 6.66
C THR A 17 -5.67 -8.89 6.13
N ALA A 18 -6.54 -9.82 6.50
CA ALA A 18 -7.95 -9.74 6.12
C ALA A 18 -8.63 -8.47 6.66
N ARG A 19 -8.07 -7.88 7.71
CA ARG A 19 -8.63 -6.66 8.31
C ARG A 19 -8.24 -5.39 7.54
N THR A 20 -7.19 -5.44 6.74
CA THR A 20 -6.69 -4.26 6.03
C THR A 20 -7.75 -3.57 5.16
N PRO A 21 -8.52 -4.32 4.34
CA PRO A 21 -9.58 -3.67 3.54
C PRO A 21 -10.63 -2.98 4.41
N ARG A 22 -10.92 -3.53 5.57
CA ARG A 22 -11.88 -2.93 6.49
C ARG A 22 -11.37 -1.60 7.05
N LEU A 23 -10.09 -1.55 7.43
CA LEU A 23 -9.46 -0.31 7.88
C LEU A 23 -9.45 0.73 6.77
N TYR A 24 -9.12 0.31 5.57
CA TYR A 24 -9.10 1.19 4.42
C TYR A 24 -10.47 1.83 4.20
N ARG A 25 -11.51 1.02 4.19
CA ARG A 25 -12.88 1.53 4.01
C ARG A 25 -13.29 2.49 5.13
N ALA A 26 -12.93 2.15 6.37
CA ALA A 26 -13.32 2.96 7.52
C ALA A 26 -12.63 4.31 7.55
N ILE A 27 -11.35 4.36 7.16
CA ILE A 27 -10.54 5.57 7.28
C ILE A 27 -10.52 6.36 5.98
N ILE A 28 -10.35 5.67 4.86
CA ILE A 28 -10.24 6.30 3.54
C ILE A 28 -11.61 6.49 2.88
N GLY A 29 -12.54 5.58 3.14
CA GLY A 29 -13.90 5.70 2.61
C GLY A 29 -14.09 5.07 1.23
N ARG A 30 -13.11 4.35 0.72
CA ARG A 30 -13.22 3.68 -0.57
C ARG A 30 -13.02 2.18 -0.42
N ASP A 31 -13.26 1.45 -1.50
CA ASP A 31 -13.08 -0.01 -1.54
C ASP A 31 -11.65 -0.35 -1.94
N MET A 32 -10.90 -0.94 -1.01
CA MET A 32 -9.50 -1.28 -1.23
C MET A 32 -9.30 -2.28 -2.37
N ILE A 33 -10.21 -3.24 -2.51
CA ILE A 33 -10.06 -4.26 -3.54
C ILE A 33 -10.12 -3.64 -4.92
N SER A 34 -11.12 -2.78 -5.17
CA SER A 34 -11.23 -2.06 -6.43
C SER A 34 -10.03 -1.15 -6.67
N ASP A 35 -9.62 -0.41 -5.64
CA ASP A 35 -8.50 0.51 -5.75
C ASP A 35 -7.20 -0.23 -6.07
N MET A 36 -6.93 -1.33 -5.37
CA MET A 36 -5.71 -2.09 -5.59
C MET A 36 -5.70 -2.80 -6.94
N ASN A 37 -6.85 -3.26 -7.42
CA ASN A 37 -6.94 -3.83 -8.76
C ASN A 37 -6.60 -2.79 -9.82
N ARG A 38 -7.09 -1.58 -9.63
CA ARG A 38 -6.77 -0.47 -10.54
C ARG A 38 -5.27 -0.15 -10.53
N LEU A 39 -4.69 -0.04 -9.33
CA LEU A 39 -3.27 0.27 -9.19
C LEU A 39 -2.40 -0.84 -9.79
N GLN A 40 -2.75 -2.08 -9.52
CA GLN A 40 -1.99 -3.23 -10.01
C GLN A 40 -1.97 -3.30 -11.53
N LYS A 41 -3.09 -3.00 -12.17
CA LYS A 41 -3.18 -2.97 -13.64
C LYS A 41 -2.35 -1.84 -14.24
N ALA A 42 -2.23 -0.72 -13.52
CA ALA A 42 -1.50 0.44 -14.00
C ALA A 42 0.02 0.30 -13.86
N PHE A 43 0.46 -0.49 -12.89
CA PHE A 43 1.89 -0.64 -12.60
C PHE A 43 2.50 -1.78 -13.41
N ASN A 44 3.59 -1.47 -14.15
CA ASN A 44 4.35 -2.46 -14.90
C ASN A 44 5.64 -2.79 -14.12
N PRO A 45 5.73 -3.97 -13.48
CA PRO A 45 6.90 -4.31 -12.66
C PRO A 45 8.17 -4.47 -13.48
N ASP A 46 8.05 -4.78 -14.78
CA ASP A 46 9.21 -4.98 -15.64
C ASP A 46 9.78 -3.67 -16.18
N ASN A 47 8.92 -2.65 -16.29
CA ASN A 47 9.33 -1.33 -16.79
C ASN A 47 8.46 -0.26 -16.16
N ALA A 48 8.99 0.36 -15.12
CA ALA A 48 8.25 1.39 -14.37
C ALA A 48 7.86 2.57 -15.27
N GLU A 49 8.63 2.85 -16.31
CA GLU A 49 8.33 3.97 -17.22
C GLU A 49 7.06 3.72 -18.04
N GLU A 50 6.68 2.47 -18.24
CA GLU A 50 5.46 2.12 -18.96
C GLU A 50 4.23 2.10 -18.05
N SER A 51 4.43 2.31 -16.74
CA SER A 51 3.33 2.32 -15.79
C SER A 51 2.46 3.56 -15.98
N ASN A 52 1.15 3.38 -15.89
CA ASN A 52 0.20 4.47 -15.99
C ASN A 52 -0.17 4.98 -14.60
N LEU A 53 0.77 5.68 -13.97
CA LEU A 53 0.60 6.17 -12.60
C LEU A 53 0.05 7.60 -12.62
N ASP A 54 -1.23 7.72 -12.97
CA ASP A 54 -1.91 9.01 -12.95
C ASP A 54 -2.20 9.45 -11.51
N VAL A 55 -2.82 10.63 -11.37
CA VAL A 55 -3.09 11.21 -10.05
C VAL A 55 -3.90 10.27 -9.17
N MET A 56 -4.93 9.63 -9.73
CA MET A 56 -5.76 8.72 -8.94
C MET A 56 -4.96 7.48 -8.48
N ASN A 57 -4.13 6.94 -9.37
CA ASN A 57 -3.31 5.78 -9.01
C ASN A 57 -2.30 6.12 -7.92
N LEU A 58 -1.70 7.30 -7.98
CA LEU A 58 -0.76 7.75 -6.95
C LEU A 58 -1.48 7.94 -5.61
N GLN A 59 -2.68 8.50 -5.65
CA GLN A 59 -3.47 8.67 -4.42
C GLN A 59 -3.83 7.32 -3.81
N ILE A 60 -4.22 6.35 -4.62
CA ILE A 60 -4.53 5.00 -4.14
C ILE A 60 -3.31 4.39 -3.47
N PHE A 61 -2.14 4.52 -4.10
CA PHE A 61 -0.92 4.01 -3.51
C PHE A 61 -0.61 4.67 -2.15
N GLU A 62 -0.69 6.00 -2.10
CA GLU A 62 -0.38 6.74 -0.89
C GLU A 62 -1.31 6.35 0.26
N ASP A 63 -2.60 6.27 -0.02
CA ASP A 63 -3.59 5.89 0.98
C ASP A 63 -3.39 4.45 1.44
N THR A 64 -3.10 3.54 0.52
CA THR A 64 -2.86 2.13 0.85
C THR A 64 -1.63 1.98 1.72
N ALA A 65 -0.54 2.67 1.36
CA ALA A 65 0.68 2.62 2.14
C ALA A 65 0.43 3.12 3.58
N TYR A 66 -0.28 4.23 3.70
CA TYR A 66 -0.61 4.76 5.02
C TYR A 66 -1.43 3.77 5.85
N ILE A 67 -2.45 3.16 5.25
CA ILE A 67 -3.31 2.20 5.97
C ILE A 67 -2.51 0.99 6.43
N MET A 68 -1.64 0.46 5.58
CA MET A 68 -0.81 -0.68 5.95
C MET A 68 0.19 -0.32 7.06
N ALA A 69 0.75 0.89 7.00
CA ALA A 69 1.66 1.37 8.04
C ALA A 69 0.91 1.57 9.36
N ARG A 70 -0.27 2.18 9.31
CA ARG A 70 -1.09 2.39 10.49
C ARG A 70 -1.54 1.08 11.11
N HIS A 71 -1.88 0.09 10.28
CA HIS A 71 -2.27 -1.24 10.75
C HIS A 71 -1.13 -1.91 11.53
N ALA A 72 0.11 -1.74 11.05
CA ALA A 72 1.28 -2.29 11.72
C ALA A 72 1.68 -1.48 12.96
N ASN A 73 1.30 -0.20 13.03
CA ASN A 73 1.70 0.72 14.08
C ASN A 73 0.49 1.48 14.61
N PRO A 74 -0.39 0.81 15.37
CA PRO A 74 -1.66 1.43 15.80
C PRO A 74 -1.47 2.64 16.70
N ASP A 75 -0.31 2.79 17.32
CA ASP A 75 -0.03 3.91 18.20
C ASP A 75 0.66 5.08 17.50
N MET A 76 0.80 5.04 16.18
CA MET A 76 1.48 6.11 15.45
C MET A 76 0.76 7.45 15.67
N GLU A 77 1.55 8.53 15.71
CA GLU A 77 1.04 9.86 15.97
C GLU A 77 0.28 10.45 14.78
N GLU A 78 0.69 10.08 13.58
CA GLU A 78 0.08 10.57 12.35
C GLU A 78 -1.33 10.00 12.18
N LYS A 79 -2.34 10.86 12.15
CA LYS A 79 -3.73 10.44 12.10
C LYS A 79 -4.34 10.47 10.71
N SER A 80 -3.59 10.92 9.72
CA SER A 80 -4.05 10.96 8.34
C SER A 80 -2.89 10.65 7.40
N ALA A 81 -3.25 10.29 6.16
CA ALA A 81 -2.23 10.07 5.13
C ALA A 81 -1.39 11.33 4.91
N ASP A 82 -2.05 12.50 4.95
CA ASP A 82 -1.34 13.76 4.76
C ASP A 82 -0.27 13.97 5.83
N GLU A 83 -0.62 13.76 7.09
CA GLU A 83 0.35 13.93 8.18
C GLU A 83 1.50 12.94 8.05
N TRP A 84 1.18 11.70 7.67
CA TRP A 84 2.19 10.67 7.54
C TRP A 84 3.15 10.97 6.39
N LEU A 85 2.61 11.40 5.25
CA LEU A 85 3.42 11.72 4.08
C LEU A 85 4.37 12.90 4.36
N ASP A 86 3.95 13.84 5.20
CA ASP A 86 4.79 14.98 5.58
C ASP A 86 6.06 14.58 6.32
N THR A 87 6.13 13.34 6.82
CA THR A 87 7.33 12.88 7.54
C THR A 87 8.43 12.37 6.60
N PHE A 88 8.18 12.31 5.30
CA PHE A 88 9.13 11.77 4.32
C PHE A 88 9.55 12.83 3.31
N ASN A 89 10.72 12.61 2.69
CA ASN A 89 11.18 13.44 1.60
C ASN A 89 10.27 13.23 0.37
N MET A 90 10.24 14.22 -0.51
CA MET A 90 9.27 14.31 -1.59
C MET A 90 9.07 13.03 -2.40
N PHE A 91 10.14 12.33 -2.75
CA PHE A 91 10.03 11.15 -3.62
C PHE A 91 10.30 9.82 -2.91
N SER A 92 10.68 9.87 -1.65
CA SER A 92 11.07 8.65 -0.94
C SER A 92 9.94 7.65 -0.81
N ILE A 93 8.71 8.13 -0.62
CA ILE A 93 7.57 7.25 -0.43
C ILE A 93 7.29 6.37 -1.68
N TYR A 94 7.62 6.87 -2.86
CA TYR A 94 7.33 6.13 -4.09
C TYR A 94 8.21 4.89 -4.26
N GLU A 95 9.34 4.81 -3.55
CA GLU A 95 10.17 3.61 -3.54
C GLU A 95 9.46 2.45 -2.87
N VAL A 96 8.43 2.73 -2.09
CA VAL A 96 7.66 1.71 -1.38
C VAL A 96 6.65 1.01 -2.28
N LEU A 97 6.30 1.60 -3.41
CA LEU A 97 5.24 1.08 -4.29
C LEU A 97 5.39 -0.40 -4.63
N PRO A 98 6.56 -0.89 -5.08
CA PRO A 98 6.69 -2.31 -5.37
C PRO A 98 6.45 -3.19 -4.14
N HIS A 99 6.83 -2.72 -2.97
CA HIS A 99 6.65 -3.47 -1.73
C HIS A 99 5.19 -3.59 -1.34
N ILE A 100 4.42 -2.53 -1.53
CA ILE A 100 2.98 -2.53 -1.25
C ILE A 100 2.26 -3.50 -2.20
N LEU A 101 2.62 -3.45 -3.48
CA LEU A 101 2.04 -4.35 -4.47
C LEU A 101 2.44 -5.81 -4.19
N GLU A 102 3.65 -6.03 -3.71
CA GLU A 102 4.09 -7.37 -3.34
C GLU A 102 3.26 -7.92 -2.18
N LEU A 103 3.03 -7.12 -1.13
CA LEU A 103 2.19 -7.54 -0.02
C LEU A 103 0.77 -7.89 -0.49
N TRP A 104 0.22 -7.07 -1.36
CA TRP A 104 -1.10 -7.31 -1.92
C TRP A 104 -1.13 -8.60 -2.74
N ALA A 105 -0.13 -8.79 -3.59
CA ALA A 105 -0.04 -9.96 -4.47
C ALA A 105 0.12 -11.26 -3.69
N ILE A 106 0.88 -11.24 -2.61
CA ILE A 106 1.07 -12.43 -1.78
C ILE A 106 -0.27 -12.88 -1.19
N ASN A 107 -1.02 -11.96 -0.63
CA ASN A 107 -2.33 -12.28 -0.06
C ASN A 107 -3.31 -12.79 -1.12
N THR A 108 -3.32 -12.14 -2.28
CA THR A 108 -4.17 -12.55 -3.39
C THR A 108 -3.76 -13.91 -3.94
N ARG A 109 -2.45 -14.13 -4.05
CA ARG A 109 -1.90 -15.40 -4.55
C ARG A 109 -2.27 -16.55 -3.65
N GLN A 110 -2.21 -16.38 -2.34
CA GLN A 110 -2.59 -17.41 -1.39
C GLN A 110 -4.05 -17.79 -1.55
N THR A 111 -4.90 -16.80 -1.72
CA THR A 111 -6.34 -17.03 -1.96
C THR A 111 -6.55 -17.79 -3.27
N SER A 112 -5.85 -17.38 -4.33
CA SER A 112 -5.96 -18.01 -5.64
C SER A 112 -5.49 -19.46 -5.59
N THR A 113 -4.40 -19.73 -4.90
CA THR A 113 -3.87 -21.08 -4.75
C THR A 113 -4.87 -21.99 -4.07
N SER A 114 -5.54 -21.49 -3.03
CA SER A 114 -6.58 -22.25 -2.36
C SER A 114 -7.72 -22.60 -3.29
N LYS A 115 -8.11 -21.70 -4.16
CA LYS A 115 -9.21 -21.90 -5.08
C LYS A 115 -8.94 -22.94 -6.15
N LYS A 116 -7.68 -23.13 -6.49
CA LYS A 116 -7.31 -24.11 -7.51
C LYS A 116 -7.47 -25.53 -7.06
N LYS A 117 -7.61 -25.74 -5.79
CA LYS A 117 -7.86 -27.04 -5.24
C LYS A 117 -9.34 -27.40 -5.38
#